data_93a665ea442868e7bc85aa91c5cb2a90
#
_entry.id   93a665ea442868e7bc85aa91c5cb2a90
#
_cell.length_a   1.000
_cell.length_b   1.000
_cell.length_c   1.000
_cell.angle_alpha   90.00
_cell.angle_beta   90.00
_cell.angle_gamma   90.00
#
_symmetry.space_group_name_H-M   'P 1'
#
loop_
_entity.id
_entity.type
_entity.pdbx_description
1 polymer ?
#
loop_
_entity_poly.entity_id
_entity_poly.type
_entity_poly.pdbx_seq_one_letter_code
_entity_poly.pdbx_strand_id
1 'polypeptide(L)' 'PLPDYRVISHDNGIFYVDVYVNNVILGRGFAKNKKQAEQNAAKYFFYPNCNIVQ' A
#
# COMPACT_ATOMS: atom_id res chain seq x y z
N PRO A 1 17.42 0.12 -0.94
CA PRO A 1 16.55 1.28 -0.67
C PRO A 1 15.31 0.88 0.10
N LEU A 2 14.88 1.77 0.96
CA LEU A 2 13.71 1.52 1.79
C LEU A 2 12.43 1.95 1.08
N PRO A 3 11.36 1.23 1.28
CA PRO A 3 10.07 1.64 0.74
C PRO A 3 9.60 2.94 1.40
N ASP A 4 8.95 3.76 0.61
CA ASP A 4 8.38 5.01 1.08
C ASP A 4 6.86 4.89 0.94
N TYR A 5 6.16 4.95 2.07
CA TYR A 5 4.71 4.81 2.10
C TYR A 5 4.09 6.20 2.15
N ARG A 6 3.21 6.48 1.21
CA ARG A 6 2.58 7.80 1.11
C ARG A 6 1.07 7.67 1.12
N VAL A 7 0.44 8.38 2.03
CA VAL A 7 -1.02 8.45 2.07
C VAL A 7 -1.46 9.41 0.97
N ILE A 8 -2.15 8.91 -0.01
CA ILE A 8 -2.56 9.72 -1.16
C ILE A 8 -3.95 10.28 -1.01
N SER A 9 -4.80 9.63 -0.23
CA SER A 9 -6.12 10.18 0.04
C SER A 9 -6.75 9.49 1.24
N HIS A 10 -7.77 10.13 1.77
CA HIS A 10 -8.54 9.59 2.88
C HIS A 10 -9.99 10.00 2.62
N ASP A 11 -10.80 9.06 2.24
CA ASP A 11 -12.16 9.35 1.81
C ASP A 11 -13.11 8.30 2.35
N ASN A 12 -14.22 8.76 2.92
CA ASN A 12 -15.24 7.88 3.50
C ASN A 12 -14.67 6.87 4.50
N GLY A 13 -13.68 7.32 5.27
CA GLY A 13 -13.05 6.47 6.27
C GLY A 13 -12.05 5.47 5.71
N ILE A 14 -11.73 5.58 4.44
CA ILE A 14 -10.76 4.68 3.81
C ILE A 14 -9.48 5.46 3.51
N PHE A 15 -8.35 4.89 3.93
CA PHE A 15 -7.04 5.44 3.61
C PHE A 15 -6.49 4.73 2.39
N TYR A 16 -5.95 5.50 1.47
CA TYR A 16 -5.29 4.97 0.27
C TYR A 16 -3.82 5.30 0.38
N VAL A 17 -2.99 4.29 0.24
CA VAL A 17 -1.55 4.43 0.44
C VAL A 17 -0.81 3.84 -0.75
N ASP A 18 0.15 4.58 -1.26
CA ASP A 18 1.06 4.08 -2.29
C ASP A 18 2.41 3.79 -1.67
N VAL A 19 3.07 2.74 -2.16
CA VAL A 19 4.43 2.46 -1.76
C VAL A 19 5.36 2.74 -2.93
N TYR A 20 6.41 3.48 -2.64
CA TYR A 20 7.40 3.89 -3.63
C TYR A 20 8.77 3.35 -3.24
N VAL A 21 9.52 2.96 -4.25
CA VAL A 21 10.95 2.64 -4.07
C VAL A 21 11.67 3.36 -5.19
N ASN A 22 12.67 4.18 -4.83
CA ASN A 22 13.42 4.98 -5.81
C ASN A 22 12.51 5.83 -6.67
N ASN A 23 11.48 6.40 -6.04
CA ASN A 23 10.52 7.28 -6.71
C ASN A 23 9.66 6.57 -7.75
N VAL A 24 9.64 5.25 -7.72
CA VAL A 24 8.77 4.45 -8.59
C VAL A 24 7.69 3.82 -7.73
N ILE A 25 6.44 3.97 -8.15
CA ILE A 25 5.34 3.37 -7.41
C ILE A 25 5.33 1.88 -7.69
N LEU A 26 5.31 1.09 -6.63
CA LEU A 26 5.37 -0.36 -6.76
C LEU A 26 4.13 -1.05 -6.22
N GLY A 27 3.28 -0.36 -5.50
CA GLY A 27 2.08 -0.98 -4.99
C GLY A 27 1.15 0.04 -4.39
N ARG A 28 -0.08 -0.39 -4.15
CA ARG A 28 -1.11 0.44 -3.55
C ARG A 28 -1.97 -0.41 -2.64
N GLY A 29 -2.31 0.16 -1.49
CA GLY A 29 -3.21 -0.50 -0.57
C GLY A 29 -4.24 0.47 -0.05
N PHE A 30 -5.34 -0.07 0.48
CA PHE A 30 -6.34 0.76 1.11
C PHE A 30 -6.96 -0.02 2.25
N ALA A 31 -7.41 0.70 3.26
CA ALA A 31 -8.05 0.10 4.42
C ALA A 31 -8.67 1.18 5.27
N LYS A 32 -9.37 0.77 6.31
CA LYS A 32 -10.05 1.72 7.18
C LYS A 32 -9.10 2.46 8.11
N ASN A 33 -7.87 2.01 8.24
CA ASN A 33 -6.88 2.75 8.99
C ASN A 33 -5.57 2.76 8.22
N LYS A 34 -4.75 3.74 8.57
CA LYS A 34 -3.51 3.99 7.84
C LYS A 34 -2.55 2.82 7.91
N LYS A 35 -2.39 2.26 9.11
CA LYS A 35 -1.44 1.16 9.28
C LYS A 35 -1.81 -0.04 8.44
N GLN A 36 -3.09 -0.38 8.42
CA GLN A 36 -3.56 -1.51 7.62
C GLN A 36 -3.40 -1.23 6.13
N ALA A 37 -3.65 0.02 5.72
CA ALA A 37 -3.45 0.39 4.32
C ALA A 37 -2.00 0.24 3.91
N GLU A 38 -1.07 0.64 4.79
CA GLU A 38 0.35 0.47 4.53
C GLU A 38 0.71 -1.00 4.41
N GLN A 39 0.17 -1.83 5.27
CA GLN A 39 0.42 -3.27 5.21
C GLN A 39 -0.11 -3.87 3.91
N ASN A 40 -1.28 -3.41 3.48
CA ASN A 40 -1.84 -3.90 2.23
C ASN A 40 -0.99 -3.46 1.04
N ALA A 41 -0.47 -2.25 1.06
CA ALA A 41 0.43 -1.79 0.02
C ALA A 41 1.72 -2.61 0.01
N ALA A 42 2.23 -2.94 1.18
CA ALA A 42 3.45 -3.75 1.29
C ALA A 42 3.24 -5.15 0.75
N LYS A 43 2.08 -5.73 0.98
CA LYS A 43 1.79 -7.05 0.41
C LYS A 43 1.88 -7.01 -1.10
N TYR A 44 1.34 -5.95 -1.69
CA TYR A 44 1.37 -5.81 -3.13
C TYR A 44 2.80 -5.73 -3.65
N PHE A 45 3.64 -5.05 -2.88
CA PHE A 45 5.03 -4.87 -3.25
C PHE A 45 5.84 -6.15 -3.10
N PHE A 46 5.72 -6.82 -1.94
CA PHE A 46 6.56 -7.98 -1.63
C PHE A 46 6.01 -9.28 -2.18
N TYR A 47 4.69 -9.37 -2.33
CA TYR A 47 4.05 -10.62 -2.74
C TYR A 47 3.01 -10.34 -3.80
N PRO A 48 3.46 -9.93 -4.99
CA PRO A 48 2.52 -9.51 -6.03
C PRO A 48 1.55 -10.61 -6.44
N ASN A 49 1.90 -11.87 -6.24
CA ASN A 49 1.03 -12.98 -6.62
C ASN A 49 0.30 -13.59 -5.44
N CYS A 50 0.53 -13.08 -4.26
CA CYS A 50 -0.06 -13.67 -3.06
C CYS A 50 -1.55 -13.43 -2.94
N ASN A 51 -2.03 -12.43 -3.60
CA ASN A 51 -3.43 -12.08 -3.50
C ASN A 51 -4.35 -13.17 -4.00
N ILE A 52 -3.86 -14.04 -4.85
CA ILE A 52 -4.67 -15.13 -5.32
C ILE A 52 -4.93 -16.17 -4.26
N VAL A 53 -4.14 -16.16 -3.22
CA VAL A 53 -4.28 -17.14 -2.17
C VAL A 53 -5.53 -16.88 -1.34
N GLN A 54 -5.97 -15.68 -1.35
CA GLN A 54 -7.12 -15.28 -0.56
C GLN A 54 -8.40 -15.80 -1.15
#